data_8bf940c9644b24c3f1deb3453bb3b63e
#
_entry.id   8bf940c9644b24c3f1deb3453bb3b63e
#
_cell.length_a   1.000
_cell.length_b   1.000
_cell.length_c   1.000
_cell.angle_alpha   90.00
_cell.angle_beta   90.00
_cell.angle_gamma   90.00
#
_symmetry.space_group_name_H-M   'P 1'
#
loop_
_entity.id
_entity.type
_entity.pdbx_description
1 polymer ?
#
loop_
_entity_poly.entity_id
_entity_poly.type
_entity_poly.pdbx_seq_one_letter_code
_entity_poly.pdbx_strand_id
1 'polypeptide(L)'
;MNIEEVRLYALSLPGTTEDQAYGADWVLFRIEGKIFLHIWLNAPEPTCAVKLPPEQGQTLRDHYDGIRPAYHLNKVHWNDVFLD
;
A
#
# COMPACT_ATOMS: atom_id res chain seq x y z
N MET A 1 -6.84 -0.24 12.00
CA MET A 1 -6.91 0.85 10.99
C MET A 1 -7.78 0.38 9.84
N ASN A 2 -8.55 1.27 9.22
CA ASN A 2 -9.38 0.91 8.07
C ASN A 2 -8.87 1.62 6.80
N ILE A 3 -9.46 1.25 5.65
CA ILE A 3 -9.05 1.78 4.35
C ILE A 3 -9.20 3.31 4.30
N GLU A 4 -10.28 3.87 4.87
CA GLU A 4 -10.48 5.31 4.87
C GLU A 4 -9.41 6.04 5.70
N GLU A 5 -9.02 5.49 6.82
CA GLU A 5 -7.95 6.05 7.65
C GLU A 5 -6.60 6.04 6.91
N VAL A 6 -6.31 4.95 6.19
CA VAL A 6 -5.09 4.85 5.37
C VAL A 6 -5.11 5.91 4.29
N ARG A 7 -6.25 6.09 3.62
CA ARG A 7 -6.40 7.08 2.57
C ARG A 7 -6.16 8.50 3.10
N LEU A 8 -6.81 8.84 4.21
CA LEU A 8 -6.65 10.17 4.81
C LEU A 8 -5.21 10.43 5.25
N TYR A 9 -4.57 9.43 5.82
CA TYR A 9 -3.16 9.56 6.21
C TYR A 9 -2.27 9.79 4.99
N ALA A 10 -2.45 8.99 3.94
CA ALA A 10 -1.65 9.14 2.72
C ALA A 10 -1.81 10.52 2.11
N LEU A 11 -3.05 11.03 2.04
CA LEU A 11 -3.33 12.35 1.49
C LEU A 11 -2.80 13.49 2.37
N SER A 12 -2.53 13.22 3.65
CA SER A 12 -1.92 14.21 4.54
C SER A 12 -0.43 14.42 4.27
N LEU A 13 0.23 13.49 3.57
CA LEU A 13 1.64 13.61 3.25
C LEU A 13 1.83 14.65 2.13
N PRO A 14 2.82 15.57 2.27
CA PRO A 14 3.02 16.63 1.29
C PRO A 14 3.26 16.09 -0.12
N GLY A 15 2.58 16.64 -1.11
CA GLY A 15 2.77 16.28 -2.51
C GLY A 15 2.09 14.99 -2.95
N THR A 16 1.27 14.38 -2.09
CA THR A 16 0.55 13.15 -2.44
C THR A 16 -0.66 13.43 -3.31
N THR A 17 -0.80 12.67 -4.37
CA THR A 17 -1.99 12.67 -5.23
C THR A 17 -2.62 11.28 -5.25
N GLU A 18 -3.90 11.23 -5.59
CA GLU A 18 -4.71 10.02 -5.62
C GLU A 18 -5.31 9.86 -7.01
N ASP A 19 -5.28 8.65 -7.57
CA ASP A 19 -5.92 8.37 -8.85
C ASP A 19 -6.35 6.91 -8.96
N GLN A 20 -7.04 6.59 -10.05
CA GLN A 20 -7.53 5.25 -10.35
C GLN A 20 -7.05 4.78 -11.73
N ALA A 21 -5.79 5.02 -12.06
CA ALA A 21 -5.23 4.70 -13.36
C ALA A 21 -5.32 3.21 -13.73
N TYR A 22 -5.36 2.31 -12.74
CA TYR A 22 -5.47 0.87 -12.97
C TYR A 22 -6.91 0.37 -13.03
N GLY A 23 -7.90 1.27 -12.95
CA GLY A 23 -9.31 0.93 -13.00
C GLY A 23 -10.04 1.27 -11.71
N ALA A 24 -11.37 1.08 -11.72
CA ALA A 24 -12.26 1.48 -10.62
C ALA A 24 -12.02 0.72 -9.33
N ASP A 25 -11.39 -0.47 -9.40
CA ASP A 25 -11.17 -1.32 -8.23
C ASP A 25 -9.89 -0.99 -7.48
N TRP A 26 -9.09 -0.06 -7.99
CA TRP A 26 -7.78 0.28 -7.43
C TRP A 26 -7.71 1.78 -7.14
N VAL A 27 -7.20 2.12 -5.95
CA VAL A 27 -6.86 3.50 -5.61
C VAL A 27 -5.35 3.58 -5.46
N LEU A 28 -4.73 4.49 -6.19
CA LEU A 28 -3.28 4.65 -6.24
C LEU A 28 -2.90 5.98 -5.62
N PHE A 29 -1.83 5.98 -4.84
CA PHE A 29 -1.29 7.20 -4.24
C PHE A 29 0.12 7.41 -4.75
N ARG A 30 0.40 8.64 -5.22
CA ARG A 30 1.69 9.00 -5.82
C ARG A 30 2.33 10.18 -5.12
N ILE A 31 3.66 10.14 -5.07
CA ILE A 31 4.47 11.32 -4.74
C ILE A 31 5.42 11.53 -5.92
N GLU A 32 5.42 12.74 -6.47
CA GLU A 32 6.21 13.08 -7.66
C GLU A 32 5.97 12.13 -8.83
N GLY A 33 4.71 11.75 -9.01
CA GLY A 33 4.30 10.84 -10.08
C GLY A 33 4.59 9.37 -9.84
N LYS A 34 5.26 9.03 -8.75
CA LYS A 34 5.63 7.63 -8.44
C LYS A 34 4.66 7.03 -7.44
N ILE A 35 4.13 5.87 -7.77
CA ILE A 35 3.18 5.16 -6.89
C ILE A 35 3.94 4.60 -5.69
N PHE A 36 3.44 4.89 -4.48
CA PHE A 36 4.01 4.34 -3.25
C PHE A 36 3.01 3.52 -2.42
N LEU A 37 1.72 3.62 -2.74
CA LEU A 37 0.66 2.94 -2.01
C LEU A 37 -0.46 2.56 -2.98
N HIS A 38 -0.95 1.32 -2.86
CA HIS A 38 -2.13 0.82 -3.57
C HIS A 38 -3.17 0.40 -2.56
N ILE A 39 -4.44 0.66 -2.86
CA ILE A 39 -5.56 0.03 -2.16
C ILE A 39 -6.38 -0.72 -3.20
N TRP A 40 -6.54 -2.04 -3.01
CA TRP A 40 -7.41 -2.85 -3.86
C TRP A 40 -8.77 -2.95 -3.17
N LEU A 41 -9.78 -2.28 -3.76
CA LEU A 41 -11.10 -2.17 -3.14
C LEU A 41 -11.85 -3.49 -3.04
N ASN A 42 -11.53 -4.45 -3.87
CA ASN A 42 -12.17 -5.77 -3.89
C ASN A 42 -11.40 -6.84 -3.12
N ALA A 43 -10.42 -6.46 -2.33
CA ALA A 43 -9.67 -7.42 -1.52
C ALA A 43 -10.60 -8.13 -0.53
N PRO A 44 -10.46 -9.46 -0.36
CA PRO A 44 -11.30 -10.21 0.60
C PRO A 44 -11.12 -9.73 2.03
N GLU A 45 -9.94 -9.21 2.37
CA GLU A 45 -9.65 -8.63 3.68
C GLU A 45 -9.12 -7.22 3.47
N PRO A 46 -9.45 -6.25 4.35
CA PRO A 46 -8.92 -4.90 4.23
C PRO A 46 -7.39 -4.90 4.22
N THR A 47 -6.81 -4.49 3.11
CA THR A 47 -5.37 -4.58 2.86
C THR A 47 -4.92 -3.40 2.02
N CYS A 48 -3.73 -2.90 2.27
CA CYS A 48 -3.07 -1.98 1.36
C CYS A 48 -1.69 -2.53 0.98
N ALA A 49 -1.15 -2.10 -0.16
CA ALA A 49 0.19 -2.48 -0.59
C ALA A 49 1.07 -1.24 -0.55
N VAL A 50 2.21 -1.35 0.11
CA VAL A 50 3.13 -0.24 0.33
C VAL A 50 4.49 -0.59 -0.29
N LYS A 51 5.04 0.35 -1.05
CA LYS A 51 6.39 0.20 -1.61
C LYS A 51 7.42 0.65 -0.59
N LEU A 52 8.37 -0.23 -0.29
CA LEU A 52 9.43 0.03 0.68
C LEU A 52 10.79 -0.38 0.11
N PRO A 53 11.88 0.23 0.58
CA PRO A 53 13.21 -0.31 0.31
C PRO A 53 13.28 -1.76 0.78
N PRO A 54 13.97 -2.66 0.05
CA PRO A 54 13.95 -4.09 0.37
C PRO A 54 14.34 -4.43 1.82
N GLU A 55 15.32 -3.74 2.38
CA GLU A 55 15.77 -3.98 3.76
C GLU A 55 14.71 -3.61 4.79
N GLN A 56 14.03 -2.48 4.59
CA GLN A 56 12.94 -2.06 5.49
C GLN A 56 11.77 -3.03 5.40
N GLY A 57 11.40 -3.42 4.18
CA GLY A 57 10.32 -4.39 3.98
C GLY A 57 10.62 -5.71 4.69
N GLN A 58 11.84 -6.22 4.55
CA GLN A 58 12.24 -7.45 5.21
C GLN A 58 12.17 -7.33 6.74
N THR A 59 12.66 -6.23 7.29
CA THR A 59 12.62 -6.00 8.74
C THR A 59 11.19 -5.97 9.26
N LEU A 60 10.29 -5.29 8.56
CA LEU A 60 8.88 -5.19 8.97
C LEU A 60 8.17 -6.54 8.85
N ARG A 61 8.43 -7.31 7.79
CA ARG A 61 7.85 -8.65 7.63
C ARG A 61 8.32 -9.59 8.73
N ASP A 62 9.57 -9.46 9.17
CA ASP A 62 10.11 -10.30 10.26
C ASP A 62 9.47 -9.98 11.61
N HIS A 63 9.02 -8.74 11.82
CA HIS A 63 8.47 -8.29 13.11
C HIS A 63 6.95 -8.36 13.18
N TYR A 64 6.23 -8.31 12.05
CA TYR A 64 4.78 -8.19 12.03
C TYR A 64 4.15 -9.23 11.10
N ASP A 65 3.31 -10.08 11.66
CA ASP A 65 2.61 -11.11 10.88
C ASP A 65 1.65 -10.51 9.84
N GLY A 66 1.15 -9.30 10.11
CA GLY A 66 0.24 -8.61 9.20
C GLY A 66 0.92 -7.93 8.01
N ILE A 67 2.25 -8.04 7.89
CA ILE A 67 3.00 -7.49 6.77
C ILE A 67 3.66 -8.64 6.02
N ARG A 68 3.32 -8.78 4.73
CA ARG A 68 3.76 -9.89 3.88
C ARG A 68 4.19 -9.39 2.50
N PRO A 69 5.01 -10.17 1.76
CA PRO A 69 5.32 -9.79 0.38
C PRO A 69 4.03 -9.66 -0.44
N ALA A 70 3.93 -8.62 -1.26
CA ALA A 70 2.73 -8.37 -2.04
C ALA A 70 2.52 -9.46 -3.09
N TYR A 71 1.36 -10.08 -3.07
CA TYR A 71 1.06 -11.26 -3.89
C TYR A 71 1.04 -10.95 -5.38
N HIS A 72 0.47 -9.81 -5.78
CA HIS A 72 0.26 -9.44 -7.18
C HIS A 72 1.29 -8.42 -7.72
N LEU A 73 2.30 -8.06 -6.94
CA LEU A 73 3.24 -7.01 -7.27
C LEU A 73 4.67 -7.51 -7.13
N ASN A 74 5.65 -6.66 -7.45
CA ASN A 74 7.05 -7.00 -7.23
C ASN A 74 7.31 -7.17 -5.73
N LYS A 75 7.58 -8.41 -5.33
CA LYS A 75 7.67 -8.79 -3.91
C LYS A 75 8.92 -8.27 -3.21
N VAL A 76 9.92 -7.81 -3.97
CA VAL A 76 11.14 -7.23 -3.38
C VAL A 76 10.83 -5.86 -2.79
N HIS A 77 9.98 -5.07 -3.44
CA HIS A 77 9.67 -3.70 -3.06
C HIS A 77 8.30 -3.52 -2.45
N TRP A 78 7.33 -4.37 -2.82
CA TRP A 78 5.93 -4.19 -2.43
C TRP A 78 5.55 -5.14 -1.31
N ASN A 79 4.82 -4.61 -0.34
CA ASN A 79 4.38 -5.34 0.84
C ASN A 79 2.90 -5.14 1.06
N ASP A 80 2.18 -6.24 1.27
CA ASP A 80 0.78 -6.18 1.70
C ASP A 80 0.73 -5.95 3.20
N VAL A 81 -0.07 -4.98 3.61
CA VAL A 81 -0.32 -4.67 5.02
C VAL A 81 -1.79 -4.98 5.30
N PHE A 82 -2.05 -5.97 6.13
CA PHE A 82 -3.40 -6.32 6.57
C PHE A 82 -3.82 -5.36 7.67
N LEU A 83 -4.99 -4.74 7.51
CA LEU A 83 -5.40 -3.61 8.34
C LEU A 83 -6.12 -4.00 9.62
N ASP A 84 -6.40 -5.28 9.80
CA ASP A 84 -7.04 -5.78 11.03
C ASP A 84 -6.19 -6.81 11.73
#